data_0a757d9e8922ffd19d8f2a145f7ba1cc
#
_entry.id   0a757d9e8922ffd19d8f2a145f7ba1cc
#
_cell.length_a   1.000
_cell.length_b   1.000
_cell.length_c   1.000
_cell.angle_alpha   90.00
_cell.angle_beta   90.00
_cell.angle_gamma   90.00
#
_symmetry.space_group_name_H-M   'P 1'
#
loop_
_entity.id
_entity.type
_entity.pdbx_description
1 polymer ?
#
loop_
_entity_poly.entity_id
_entity_poly.type
_entity_poly.pdbx_seq_one_letter_code
_entity_poly.pdbx_strand_id
1 'polypeptide(L)'
;MRYILFTSAFSGLLFCIRASPIATGAIAQATPSEYDPPSTWLPLPPAPVATSAERTLYRVASRNNKDENEAAVPHLPEILSGFARFLNHREENTVKTTGGIQQSTENGVTGHKTCEPLTLIYARGTEEAGNIGTVVGPHLTAALRRLLNNKVTIQGVNYPATARDTSGLGADGPAMAALVKQALANCPATKIAVAGYSQGAMVVHDAAEILGNGKVAAAVVFGDPLRYLPLDIAMPGNIRKLCARGDPVCGNGEDISLHRSYGEVAEEAAQFIIKATEIR
;
A
#
# COMPACT_ATOMS: atom_id res chain seq x y z
N MET A 1 -57.43 -48.70 26.76
CA MET A 1 -58.78 -48.39 27.20
C MET A 1 -58.97 -46.90 27.34
N ARG A 2 -60.04 -46.41 26.79
CA ARG A 2 -60.73 -45.14 26.82
C ARG A 2 -60.27 -44.03 25.91
N TYR A 3 -61.03 -43.94 24.83
CA TYR A 3 -61.24 -42.81 23.96
C TYR A 3 -62.03 -41.74 24.72
N ILE A 4 -61.74 -40.44 24.48
CA ILE A 4 -62.72 -39.38 24.63
C ILE A 4 -62.65 -38.52 23.36
N LEU A 5 -63.73 -38.65 22.57
CA LEU A 5 -64.09 -37.77 21.48
C LEU A 5 -64.69 -36.50 22.06
N PHE A 6 -64.24 -35.33 21.56
CA PHE A 6 -65.07 -34.11 21.57
C PHE A 6 -65.20 -33.57 20.16
N THR A 7 -66.40 -33.73 19.62
CA THR A 7 -66.90 -33.05 18.43
C THR A 7 -67.33 -31.66 18.80
N SER A 8 -66.88 -30.64 18.09
CA SER A 8 -67.58 -29.37 17.98
C SER A 8 -67.43 -28.84 16.58
N ALA A 9 -68.54 -28.81 15.87
CA ALA A 9 -68.67 -28.20 14.55
C ALA A 9 -68.78 -26.67 14.70
N PHE A 10 -68.06 -25.96 13.87
CA PHE A 10 -68.45 -24.61 13.44
C PHE A 10 -68.05 -24.37 12.00
N SER A 11 -69.03 -23.88 11.27
CA SER A 11 -69.10 -23.61 9.84
C SER A 11 -68.01 -22.70 9.26
N GLY A 12 -67.54 -23.06 8.08
CA GLY A 12 -67.48 -22.24 6.90
C GLY A 12 -66.69 -20.92 6.91
N LEU A 13 -65.56 -20.95 6.26
CA LEU A 13 -65.22 -20.00 5.16
C LEU A 13 -63.88 -20.45 4.52
N LEU A 14 -63.97 -21.05 3.33
CA LEU A 14 -62.78 -21.30 2.50
C LEU A 14 -62.31 -19.96 1.97
N PHE A 15 -61.25 -19.41 2.53
CA PHE A 15 -60.48 -18.36 1.87
C PHE A 15 -59.37 -19.01 1.03
N CYS A 16 -59.59 -19.08 -0.27
CA CYS A 16 -58.54 -19.34 -1.23
C CYS A 16 -57.51 -18.18 -1.18
N ILE A 17 -56.44 -18.32 -0.43
CA ILE A 17 -55.27 -17.47 -0.56
C ILE A 17 -54.50 -17.95 -1.77
N ARG A 18 -54.64 -17.22 -2.87
CA ARG A 18 -53.80 -17.34 -4.05
C ARG A 18 -52.37 -17.00 -3.65
N ALA A 19 -51.51 -18.00 -3.49
CA ALA A 19 -50.08 -17.78 -3.34
C ALA A 19 -49.54 -17.20 -4.65
N SER A 20 -49.21 -15.92 -4.66
CA SER A 20 -48.42 -15.33 -5.72
C SER A 20 -47.02 -15.93 -5.69
N PRO A 21 -46.45 -16.30 -6.82
CA PRO A 21 -45.06 -16.77 -6.86
C PRO A 21 -44.16 -15.64 -6.38
N ILE A 22 -43.36 -15.93 -5.34
CA ILE A 22 -42.25 -15.06 -4.92
C ILE A 22 -41.31 -15.03 -6.13
N ALA A 23 -41.21 -13.88 -6.77
CA ALA A 23 -40.18 -13.65 -7.76
C ALA A 23 -38.82 -13.82 -7.07
N THR A 24 -38.16 -14.91 -7.35
CA THR A 24 -36.74 -15.08 -7.08
C THR A 24 -36.02 -14.03 -7.94
N GLY A 25 -35.84 -12.84 -7.36
CA GLY A 25 -34.97 -11.84 -7.90
C GLY A 25 -33.57 -12.46 -7.95
N ALA A 26 -33.11 -12.78 -9.15
CA ALA A 26 -31.71 -13.06 -9.37
C ALA A 26 -30.93 -11.87 -8.83
N ILE A 27 -30.18 -12.10 -7.76
CA ILE A 27 -29.15 -11.16 -7.32
C ILE A 27 -28.16 -11.13 -8.49
N ALA A 28 -28.24 -10.10 -9.30
CA ALA A 28 -27.24 -9.82 -10.29
C ALA A 28 -25.91 -9.70 -9.51
N GLN A 29 -25.05 -10.70 -9.68
CA GLN A 29 -23.67 -10.58 -9.26
C GLN A 29 -23.12 -9.39 -10.05
N ALA A 30 -22.94 -8.26 -9.37
CA ALA A 30 -22.20 -7.14 -9.92
C ALA A 30 -20.82 -7.68 -10.27
N THR A 31 -20.53 -7.81 -11.55
CA THR A 31 -19.18 -7.97 -12.05
C THR A 31 -18.38 -6.83 -11.43
N PRO A 32 -17.18 -7.07 -10.89
CA PRO A 32 -16.33 -5.98 -10.43
C PRO A 32 -16.20 -5.02 -11.61
N SER A 33 -16.70 -3.79 -11.47
CA SER A 33 -16.49 -2.77 -12.48
C SER A 33 -14.98 -2.64 -12.61
N GLU A 34 -14.49 -2.83 -13.82
CA GLU A 34 -13.12 -2.53 -14.18
C GLU A 34 -12.90 -1.07 -13.78
N TYR A 35 -12.14 -0.87 -12.68
CA TYR A 35 -11.86 0.46 -12.17
C TYR A 35 -10.94 1.14 -13.18
N ASP A 36 -11.48 2.10 -13.90
CA ASP A 36 -10.72 2.98 -14.78
C ASP A 36 -10.13 4.09 -13.89
N PRO A 37 -8.81 4.07 -13.59
CA PRO A 37 -8.22 5.09 -12.75
C PRO A 37 -8.39 6.46 -13.41
N PRO A 38 -8.56 7.54 -12.65
CA PRO A 38 -8.62 8.88 -13.20
C PRO A 38 -7.47 9.10 -14.17
N SER A 39 -7.72 9.82 -15.27
CA SER A 39 -6.71 10.05 -16.33
C SER A 39 -5.38 10.65 -15.82
N THR A 40 -5.39 11.21 -14.62
CA THR A 40 -4.22 11.69 -13.87
C THR A 40 -3.29 10.57 -13.38
N TRP A 41 -3.77 9.30 -13.33
CA TRP A 41 -3.05 8.14 -12.79
C TRP A 41 -2.57 7.15 -13.85
N LEU A 42 -2.63 7.52 -15.13
CA LEU A 42 -2.13 6.65 -16.19
C LEU A 42 -0.69 6.24 -15.88
N PRO A 43 -0.37 4.94 -16.02
CA PRO A 43 0.99 4.46 -15.79
C PRO A 43 1.95 5.28 -16.66
N LEU A 44 2.92 5.89 -16.02
CA LEU A 44 4.00 6.55 -16.74
C LEU A 44 4.74 5.47 -17.54
N PRO A 45 5.26 5.80 -18.72
CA PRO A 45 6.07 4.86 -19.49
C PRO A 45 7.14 4.25 -18.58
N PRO A 46 7.48 2.96 -18.77
CA PRO A 46 8.49 2.32 -17.95
C PRO A 46 9.77 3.17 -17.99
N ALA A 47 10.27 3.50 -16.81
CA ALA A 47 11.54 4.18 -16.71
C ALA A 47 12.63 3.29 -17.33
N PRO A 48 13.63 3.85 -18.01
CA PRO A 48 14.76 3.09 -18.48
C PRO A 48 15.37 2.32 -17.30
N VAL A 49 15.61 1.04 -17.49
CA VAL A 49 16.15 0.17 -16.43
C VAL A 49 17.59 0.60 -16.15
N ALA A 50 17.86 1.15 -14.98
CA ALA A 50 19.21 1.51 -14.59
C ALA A 50 20.11 0.27 -14.57
N THR A 51 21.29 0.39 -15.14
CA THR A 51 22.29 -0.69 -15.18
C THR A 51 22.85 -0.98 -13.80
N SER A 52 23.50 -2.13 -13.62
CA SER A 52 24.17 -2.47 -12.35
C SER A 52 25.26 -1.46 -11.97
N ALA A 53 25.91 -0.84 -12.97
CA ALA A 53 26.89 0.21 -12.77
C ALA A 53 26.25 1.50 -12.23
N GLU A 54 25.11 1.91 -12.78
CA GLU A 54 24.34 3.06 -12.30
C GLU A 54 23.85 2.87 -10.87
N ARG A 55 23.42 1.66 -10.51
CA ARG A 55 23.06 1.30 -9.13
C ARG A 55 24.26 1.46 -8.18
N THR A 56 25.43 1.01 -8.61
CA THR A 56 26.66 1.11 -7.79
C THR A 56 27.09 2.55 -7.61
N LEU A 57 27.03 3.37 -8.67
CA LEU A 57 27.34 4.80 -8.61
C LEU A 57 26.35 5.55 -7.71
N TYR A 58 25.08 5.22 -7.80
CA TYR A 58 24.07 5.80 -6.93
C TYR A 58 24.32 5.45 -5.44
N ARG A 59 24.73 4.23 -5.14
CA ARG A 59 25.14 3.81 -3.77
C ARG A 59 26.36 4.56 -3.27
N VAL A 60 27.33 4.83 -4.13
CA VAL A 60 28.55 5.56 -3.76
C VAL A 60 28.23 7.04 -3.55
N ALA A 61 27.44 7.65 -4.44
CA ALA A 61 27.06 9.05 -4.33
C ALA A 61 26.21 9.31 -3.06
N SER A 62 25.29 8.40 -2.72
CA SER A 62 24.46 8.51 -1.53
C SER A 62 25.21 8.33 -0.21
N ARG A 63 26.31 7.55 -0.21
CA ARG A 63 27.16 7.35 0.98
C ARG A 63 28.19 8.47 1.20
N ASN A 64 28.61 9.11 0.12
CA ASN A 64 29.73 10.05 0.15
C ASN A 64 29.33 11.49 -0.02
N ASN A 65 28.16 11.94 0.33
CA ASN A 65 27.60 13.30 0.23
C ASN A 65 28.64 14.46 0.25
N LYS A 66 29.68 14.38 -0.61
CA LYS A 66 30.69 15.42 -0.88
C LYS A 66 31.02 15.44 -2.37
N ASP A 67 30.42 16.34 -3.05
CA ASP A 67 30.87 17.27 -4.10
C ASP A 67 31.48 16.78 -5.44
N GLU A 68 31.57 15.51 -5.82
CA GLU A 68 32.33 15.22 -7.05
C GLU A 68 31.70 14.28 -8.10
N ASN A 69 30.43 13.81 -7.99
CA ASN A 69 29.89 12.87 -8.97
C ASN A 69 28.42 13.07 -9.40
N GLU A 70 27.98 14.32 -9.53
CA GLU A 70 26.63 14.64 -10.01
C GLU A 70 26.36 14.16 -11.46
N ALA A 71 27.40 14.02 -12.26
CA ALA A 71 27.31 13.63 -13.67
C ALA A 71 27.17 12.12 -13.91
N ALA A 72 27.32 11.29 -12.90
CA ALA A 72 27.42 9.84 -13.04
C ALA A 72 26.11 9.09 -12.85
N VAL A 73 25.04 9.72 -12.36
CA VAL A 73 23.74 9.08 -12.11
C VAL A 73 22.68 9.71 -13.00
N PRO A 74 22.15 9.00 -14.00
CA PRO A 74 21.05 9.49 -14.80
C PRO A 74 19.87 9.89 -13.91
N HIS A 75 19.28 11.03 -14.17
CA HIS A 75 18.15 11.58 -13.41
C HIS A 75 18.43 11.99 -11.94
N LEU A 76 19.68 11.98 -11.47
CA LEU A 76 20.01 12.45 -10.14
C LEU A 76 19.57 13.91 -9.90
N PRO A 77 19.75 14.86 -10.85
CA PRO A 77 19.26 16.23 -10.68
C PRO A 77 17.74 16.30 -10.51
N GLU A 78 16.98 15.51 -11.24
CA GLU A 78 15.51 15.46 -11.13
C GLU A 78 15.07 14.84 -9.80
N ILE A 79 15.75 13.79 -9.35
CA ILE A 79 15.47 13.14 -8.06
C ILE A 79 15.74 14.13 -6.93
N LEU A 80 16.90 14.79 -6.93
CA LEU A 80 17.29 15.76 -5.92
C LEU A 80 16.40 17.01 -5.95
N SER A 81 16.05 17.51 -7.14
CA SER A 81 15.19 18.68 -7.28
C SER A 81 13.75 18.39 -6.81
N GLY A 82 13.19 17.23 -7.13
CA GLY A 82 11.87 16.81 -6.66
C GLY A 82 11.82 16.73 -5.15
N PHE A 83 12.85 16.14 -4.57
CA PHE A 83 12.96 16.03 -3.12
C PHE A 83 13.18 17.38 -2.42
N ALA A 84 14.05 18.24 -2.97
CA ALA A 84 14.26 19.59 -2.45
C ALA A 84 12.96 20.44 -2.52
N ARG A 85 12.17 20.31 -3.59
CA ARG A 85 10.85 20.97 -3.69
C ARG A 85 9.90 20.48 -2.61
N PHE A 86 9.83 19.17 -2.37
CA PHE A 86 9.03 18.60 -1.28
C PHE A 86 9.41 19.19 0.08
N LEU A 87 10.69 19.31 0.39
CA LEU A 87 11.16 19.90 1.64
C LEU A 87 10.81 21.38 1.76
N ASN A 88 10.88 22.14 0.66
CA ASN A 88 10.57 23.58 0.65
C ASN A 88 9.08 23.88 0.81
N HIS A 89 8.17 22.96 0.40
CA HIS A 89 6.72 23.12 0.58
C HIS A 89 6.21 22.64 1.94
N ARG A 90 7.08 22.32 2.87
CA ARG A 90 6.75 21.73 4.17
C ARG A 90 5.95 22.64 5.11
N GLU A 91 6.14 23.95 5.05
CA GLU A 91 5.59 24.89 6.04
C GLU A 91 4.07 25.09 5.95
N GLU A 92 3.42 24.71 4.86
CA GLU A 92 1.96 24.88 4.68
C GLU A 92 1.10 23.69 5.16
N ASN A 93 1.68 22.73 5.89
CA ASN A 93 1.12 21.38 6.00
C ASN A 93 0.48 21.02 7.34
N THR A 94 -0.24 21.90 7.97
CA THR A 94 -1.26 21.49 8.96
C THR A 94 -2.52 20.98 8.24
N VAL A 95 -2.54 19.71 7.90
CA VAL A 95 -3.77 19.04 7.46
C VAL A 95 -4.77 19.08 8.61
N LYS A 96 -5.80 19.93 8.49
CA LYS A 96 -6.99 19.83 9.33
C LYS A 96 -7.71 18.53 8.97
N THR A 97 -7.49 17.51 9.76
CA THR A 97 -8.22 16.23 9.65
C THR A 97 -9.67 16.45 10.08
N THR A 98 -10.55 16.68 9.13
CA THR A 98 -12.00 16.67 9.36
C THR A 98 -12.49 15.26 9.01
N GLY A 99 -12.64 14.41 10.00
CA GLY A 99 -13.24 13.09 9.83
C GLY A 99 -12.46 12.00 10.57
N GLY A 100 -13.13 11.29 11.45
CA GLY A 100 -12.79 10.08 12.17
C GLY A 100 -11.31 9.75 12.41
N ILE A 101 -10.95 9.47 13.66
CA ILE A 101 -9.58 9.07 14.05
C ILE A 101 -9.21 7.82 13.25
N GLN A 102 -8.56 7.98 12.11
CA GLN A 102 -7.96 6.85 11.40
C GLN A 102 -6.74 6.40 12.20
N GLN A 103 -6.66 5.09 12.43
CA GLN A 103 -5.53 4.50 13.14
C GLN A 103 -4.25 4.75 12.33
N SER A 104 -3.29 5.49 12.92
CA SER A 104 -2.00 5.79 12.29
C SER A 104 -0.88 4.84 12.72
N THR A 105 -1.19 3.83 13.54
CA THR A 105 -0.21 2.88 14.09
C THR A 105 -0.72 1.45 14.01
N GLU A 106 0.10 0.56 13.44
CA GLU A 106 -0.16 -0.85 13.26
C GLU A 106 1.07 -1.69 13.66
N ASN A 107 0.88 -2.66 14.52
CA ASN A 107 1.94 -3.47 15.12
C ASN A 107 1.62 -4.97 15.05
N GLY A 108 1.05 -5.45 13.96
CA GLY A 108 0.57 -6.83 13.83
C GLY A 108 1.67 -7.89 13.89
N VAL A 109 2.86 -7.60 13.37
CA VAL A 109 4.02 -8.53 13.42
C VAL A 109 4.66 -8.53 14.79
N THR A 110 4.90 -7.35 15.37
CA THR A 110 5.55 -7.21 16.67
C THR A 110 4.62 -7.54 17.83
N GLY A 111 3.32 -7.41 17.65
CA GLY A 111 2.31 -7.71 18.66
C GLY A 111 1.94 -9.19 18.79
N HIS A 112 2.54 -10.09 18.01
CA HIS A 112 2.32 -11.54 18.03
C HIS A 112 0.85 -11.96 18.13
N LYS A 113 0.10 -11.75 17.06
CA LYS A 113 -1.28 -12.19 17.02
C LYS A 113 -1.46 -13.41 16.11
N THR A 114 -2.53 -13.53 15.47
CA THR A 114 -2.84 -14.65 14.57
C THR A 114 -2.06 -14.55 13.27
N CYS A 115 -1.66 -15.69 12.69
CA CYS A 115 -1.08 -15.74 11.36
C CYS A 115 -2.19 -15.60 10.32
N GLU A 116 -2.11 -14.54 9.53
CA GLU A 116 -3.02 -14.31 8.43
C GLU A 116 -2.36 -14.67 7.08
N PRO A 117 -3.16 -14.97 6.05
CA PRO A 117 -2.62 -15.30 4.72
C PRO A 117 -1.73 -14.22 4.13
N LEU A 118 -2.03 -12.95 4.41
CA LEU A 118 -1.26 -11.79 3.98
C LEU A 118 -0.67 -11.04 5.17
N THR A 119 0.59 -10.65 5.05
CA THR A 119 1.18 -9.64 5.93
C THR A 119 1.64 -8.45 5.07
N LEU A 120 1.07 -7.27 5.34
CA LEU A 120 1.54 -6.01 4.79
C LEU A 120 2.54 -5.36 5.75
N ILE A 121 3.73 -5.02 5.25
CA ILE A 121 4.70 -4.18 5.96
C ILE A 121 4.79 -2.85 5.23
N TYR A 122 4.47 -1.75 5.94
CA TYR A 122 4.28 -0.44 5.35
C TYR A 122 5.20 0.62 5.98
N ALA A 123 5.82 1.46 5.13
CA ALA A 123 6.62 2.60 5.55
C ALA A 123 5.93 3.92 5.16
N ARG A 124 5.70 4.78 6.15
CA ARG A 124 5.03 6.07 5.99
C ARG A 124 5.91 7.12 5.30
N GLY A 125 5.32 8.22 4.88
CA GLY A 125 6.05 9.38 4.36
C GLY A 125 6.69 10.23 5.46
N THR A 126 7.48 11.21 5.04
CA THR A 126 8.19 12.16 5.92
C THR A 126 7.21 12.87 6.86
N GLU A 127 7.54 12.86 8.15
CA GLU A 127 6.80 13.53 9.25
C GLU A 127 5.34 13.13 9.42
N GLU A 128 4.93 12.04 8.82
CA GLU A 128 3.61 11.50 9.10
C GLU A 128 3.53 10.88 10.50
N ALA A 129 2.34 10.94 11.09
CA ALA A 129 2.07 10.42 12.43
C ALA A 129 2.09 8.89 12.50
N GLY A 130 2.40 8.33 13.68
CA GLY A 130 2.38 6.89 13.94
C GLY A 130 3.47 6.15 13.16
N ASN A 131 3.16 4.94 12.66
CA ASN A 131 4.06 4.15 11.82
C ASN A 131 3.46 3.79 10.45
N ILE A 132 2.19 4.10 10.20
CA ILE A 132 1.55 3.96 8.89
C ILE A 132 1.10 5.30 8.29
N GLY A 133 1.32 6.41 8.97
CA GLY A 133 1.03 7.75 8.46
C GLY A 133 -0.48 8.07 8.38
N THR A 134 -0.80 9.04 7.54
CA THR A 134 -2.16 9.59 7.39
C THR A 134 -2.63 9.72 5.94
N VAL A 135 -1.70 9.74 4.97
CA VAL A 135 -2.01 9.99 3.56
C VAL A 135 -2.42 8.70 2.84
N VAL A 136 -1.61 7.65 2.92
CA VAL A 136 -1.83 6.40 2.17
C VAL A 136 -2.14 5.23 3.10
N GLY A 137 -1.35 5.07 4.16
CA GLY A 137 -1.39 3.89 5.02
C GLY A 137 -2.78 3.54 5.54
N PRO A 138 -3.54 4.47 6.15
CA PRO A 138 -4.89 4.19 6.64
C PRO A 138 -5.85 3.75 5.54
N HIS A 139 -5.79 4.35 4.36
CA HIS A 139 -6.63 4.00 3.21
C HIS A 139 -6.29 2.61 2.67
N LEU A 140 -4.99 2.31 2.49
CA LEU A 140 -4.53 1.01 2.01
C LEU A 140 -4.87 -0.12 2.99
N THR A 141 -4.66 0.11 4.28
CA THR A 141 -4.96 -0.89 5.31
C THR A 141 -6.46 -1.15 5.44
N ALA A 142 -7.29 -0.10 5.35
CA ALA A 142 -8.74 -0.24 5.34
C ALA A 142 -9.24 -1.02 4.11
N ALA A 143 -8.70 -0.73 2.92
CA ALA A 143 -9.04 -1.45 1.70
C ALA A 143 -8.67 -2.94 1.80
N LEU A 144 -7.45 -3.27 2.24
CA LEU A 144 -7.03 -4.66 2.43
C LEU A 144 -7.89 -5.40 3.44
N ARG A 145 -8.20 -4.78 4.59
CA ARG A 145 -9.08 -5.39 5.60
C ARG A 145 -10.47 -5.67 5.06
N ARG A 146 -11.03 -4.74 4.32
CA ARG A 146 -12.34 -4.90 3.70
C ARG A 146 -12.35 -6.01 2.66
N LEU A 147 -11.38 -6.01 1.74
CA LEU A 147 -11.30 -6.97 0.64
C LEU A 147 -10.97 -8.39 1.13
N LEU A 148 -10.22 -8.53 2.21
CA LEU A 148 -9.80 -9.82 2.77
C LEU A 148 -10.59 -10.23 4.02
N ASN A 149 -11.73 -9.59 4.31
CA ASN A 149 -12.53 -9.89 5.50
C ASN A 149 -11.69 -9.91 6.78
N ASN A 150 -10.81 -8.92 6.96
CA ASN A 150 -9.83 -8.77 8.03
C ASN A 150 -8.74 -9.87 8.10
N LYS A 151 -8.61 -10.74 7.12
CA LYS A 151 -7.57 -11.78 7.05
C LYS A 151 -6.24 -11.21 6.54
N VAL A 152 -5.74 -10.18 7.20
CA VAL A 152 -4.49 -9.51 6.90
C VAL A 152 -3.81 -9.01 8.17
N THR A 153 -2.53 -9.30 8.32
CA THR A 153 -1.68 -8.71 9.33
C THR A 153 -1.08 -7.42 8.78
N ILE A 154 -1.22 -6.32 9.51
CA ILE A 154 -0.65 -5.02 9.14
C ILE A 154 0.46 -4.66 10.13
N GLN A 155 1.61 -4.23 9.60
CA GLN A 155 2.74 -3.76 10.38
C GLN A 155 3.32 -2.49 9.76
N GLY A 156 3.30 -1.39 10.50
CA GLY A 156 4.04 -0.18 10.15
C GLY A 156 5.51 -0.28 10.54
N VAL A 157 6.40 0.27 9.73
CA VAL A 157 7.83 0.37 10.04
C VAL A 157 8.04 1.50 11.04
N ASN A 158 8.63 1.20 12.20
CA ASN A 158 9.02 2.21 13.16
C ASN A 158 10.37 2.79 12.77
N TYR A 159 10.35 3.97 12.17
CA TYR A 159 11.53 4.72 11.79
C TYR A 159 11.29 6.23 11.99
N PRO A 160 12.31 7.07 12.07
CA PRO A 160 12.16 8.50 12.38
C PRO A 160 11.28 9.24 11.36
N ALA A 161 11.38 8.92 10.08
CA ALA A 161 10.69 9.60 8.98
C ALA A 161 10.88 11.13 9.02
N THR A 162 12.07 11.60 9.36
CA THR A 162 12.37 13.02 9.44
C THR A 162 12.97 13.54 8.15
N ALA A 163 12.76 14.81 7.86
CA ALA A 163 13.35 15.45 6.69
C ALA A 163 14.89 15.48 6.73
N ARG A 164 15.49 15.29 7.88
CA ARG A 164 16.97 15.27 8.04
C ARG A 164 17.59 13.96 7.62
N ASP A 165 16.83 12.86 7.67
CA ASP A 165 17.30 11.50 7.32
C ASP A 165 17.28 11.26 5.82
N THR A 166 16.99 12.27 5.02
CA THR A 166 16.94 12.21 3.56
C THR A 166 18.31 12.40 2.89
N SER A 167 19.34 12.64 3.68
CA SER A 167 20.71 12.83 3.20
C SER A 167 21.39 11.53 2.73
N GLY A 168 20.75 10.40 2.86
CA GLY A 168 21.20 9.11 2.36
C GLY A 168 20.02 8.29 1.91
N LEU A 169 20.17 7.55 0.81
CA LEU A 169 19.29 6.43 0.54
C LEU A 169 19.32 5.55 1.77
N GLY A 170 18.21 5.43 2.40
CA GLY A 170 17.92 4.32 3.19
C GLY A 170 18.37 4.23 4.60
N ALA A 171 18.15 5.19 5.35
CA ALA A 171 18.41 5.06 6.78
C ALA A 171 17.69 3.86 7.42
N ASP A 172 16.57 3.37 6.84
CA ASP A 172 15.64 2.50 7.58
C ASP A 172 15.22 1.21 6.85
N GLY A 173 15.86 0.90 5.74
CA GLY A 173 15.73 -0.40 5.07
C GLY A 173 15.98 -1.60 5.99
N PRO A 174 16.99 -1.57 6.88
CA PRO A 174 17.19 -2.62 7.87
C PRO A 174 15.99 -2.87 8.77
N ALA A 175 15.25 -1.84 9.18
CA ALA A 175 14.07 -2.00 10.02
C ALA A 175 12.94 -2.74 9.27
N MET A 176 12.65 -2.35 8.02
CA MET A 176 11.68 -3.07 7.18
C MET A 176 12.13 -4.51 6.91
N ALA A 177 13.39 -4.72 6.55
CA ALA A 177 13.93 -6.05 6.30
C ALA A 177 13.87 -6.98 7.53
N ALA A 178 14.09 -6.43 8.71
CA ALA A 178 13.95 -7.17 9.96
C ALA A 178 12.48 -7.59 10.20
N LEU A 179 11.53 -6.71 9.95
CA LEU A 179 10.09 -7.00 10.06
C LEU A 179 9.64 -8.07 9.07
N VAL A 180 10.15 -8.06 7.83
CA VAL A 180 9.89 -9.13 6.83
C VAL A 180 10.40 -10.47 7.36
N LYS A 181 11.63 -10.52 7.85
CA LYS A 181 12.23 -11.74 8.42
C LYS A 181 11.45 -12.23 9.64
N GLN A 182 11.05 -11.32 10.52
CA GLN A 182 10.26 -11.64 11.72
C GLN A 182 8.87 -12.17 11.34
N ALA A 183 8.20 -11.55 10.37
CA ALA A 183 6.87 -11.99 9.91
C ALA A 183 6.93 -13.42 9.35
N LEU A 184 7.94 -13.75 8.54
CA LEU A 184 8.15 -15.09 7.99
C LEU A 184 8.56 -16.10 9.07
N ALA A 185 9.31 -15.68 10.08
CA ALA A 185 9.66 -16.56 11.22
C ALA A 185 8.43 -16.87 12.07
N ASN A 186 7.59 -15.86 12.34
CA ASN A 186 6.38 -16.04 13.14
C ASN A 186 5.28 -16.81 12.36
N CYS A 187 5.15 -16.54 11.06
CA CYS A 187 4.09 -17.07 10.20
C CYS A 187 4.67 -17.54 8.86
N PRO A 188 5.27 -18.73 8.79
CA PRO A 188 5.99 -19.18 7.58
C PRO A 188 5.13 -19.31 6.32
N ALA A 189 3.81 -19.46 6.46
CA ALA A 189 2.88 -19.58 5.33
C ALA A 189 2.33 -18.24 4.84
N THR A 190 2.56 -17.13 5.55
CA THR A 190 2.06 -15.82 5.15
C THR A 190 2.74 -15.33 3.87
N LYS A 191 1.98 -14.70 2.98
CA LYS A 191 2.56 -13.96 1.86
C LYS A 191 2.93 -12.56 2.33
N ILE A 192 4.14 -12.11 2.02
CA ILE A 192 4.59 -10.77 2.39
C ILE A 192 4.30 -9.80 1.26
N ALA A 193 3.60 -8.71 1.55
CA ALA A 193 3.58 -7.52 0.74
C ALA A 193 4.32 -6.39 1.46
N VAL A 194 5.07 -5.59 0.72
CA VAL A 194 5.68 -4.36 1.23
C VAL A 194 5.09 -3.16 0.50
N ALA A 195 4.92 -2.06 1.22
CA ALA A 195 4.54 -0.81 0.57
C ALA A 195 5.19 0.39 1.25
N GLY A 196 5.34 1.48 0.50
CA GLY A 196 5.91 2.70 1.02
C GLY A 196 5.43 3.94 0.28
N TYR A 197 5.29 5.05 1.00
CA TYR A 197 4.89 6.32 0.45
C TYR A 197 5.99 7.37 0.63
N SER A 198 6.33 8.11 -0.44
CA SER A 198 7.31 9.19 -0.40
C SER A 198 8.66 8.68 0.14
N GLN A 199 9.16 9.21 1.25
CA GLN A 199 10.36 8.69 1.94
C GLN A 199 10.23 7.20 2.29
N GLY A 200 9.02 6.72 2.60
CA GLY A 200 8.77 5.30 2.84
C GLY A 200 9.01 4.42 1.61
N ALA A 201 8.88 4.94 0.39
CA ALA A 201 9.27 4.24 -0.81
C ALA A 201 10.80 4.02 -0.86
N MET A 202 11.59 4.99 -0.40
CA MET A 202 13.05 4.83 -0.27
C MET A 202 13.40 3.71 0.72
N VAL A 203 12.66 3.60 1.82
CA VAL A 203 12.82 2.48 2.78
C VAL A 203 12.57 1.13 2.10
N VAL A 204 11.60 1.05 1.19
CA VAL A 204 11.35 -0.17 0.40
C VAL A 204 12.52 -0.50 -0.53
N HIS A 205 13.10 0.51 -1.20
CA HIS A 205 14.29 0.31 -2.05
C HIS A 205 15.47 -0.23 -1.26
N ASP A 206 15.74 0.29 -0.07
CA ASP A 206 16.83 -0.20 0.78
C ASP A 206 16.57 -1.59 1.33
N ALA A 207 15.32 -1.87 1.74
CA ALA A 207 14.96 -3.21 2.18
C ALA A 207 15.13 -4.23 1.05
N ALA A 208 14.90 -3.82 -0.22
CA ALA A 208 15.11 -4.65 -1.38
C ALA A 208 16.56 -5.11 -1.51
N GLU A 209 17.52 -4.22 -1.27
CA GLU A 209 18.94 -4.55 -1.31
C GLU A 209 19.36 -5.57 -0.26
N ILE A 210 18.72 -5.52 0.93
CA ILE A 210 19.01 -6.42 2.04
C ILE A 210 18.33 -7.78 1.88
N LEU A 211 17.12 -7.78 1.36
CA LEU A 211 16.28 -8.97 1.24
C LEU A 211 16.53 -9.75 -0.04
N GLY A 212 16.82 -9.04 -1.14
CA GLY A 212 16.81 -9.61 -2.47
C GLY A 212 15.46 -10.19 -2.87
N ASN A 213 15.40 -10.82 -4.01
CA ASN A 213 14.18 -11.45 -4.53
C ASN A 213 13.79 -12.72 -3.74
N GLY A 214 12.49 -12.99 -3.71
CA GLY A 214 11.92 -14.27 -3.27
C GLY A 214 11.35 -14.30 -1.85
N LYS A 215 11.55 -13.26 -1.03
CA LYS A 215 10.92 -13.17 0.29
C LYS A 215 9.65 -12.33 0.30
N VAL A 216 9.49 -11.45 -0.67
CA VAL A 216 8.35 -10.54 -0.82
C VAL A 216 7.56 -10.97 -2.05
N ALA A 217 6.26 -11.16 -1.88
CA ALA A 217 5.37 -11.59 -2.94
C ALA A 217 4.83 -10.42 -3.76
N ALA A 218 4.66 -9.24 -3.15
CA ALA A 218 4.21 -8.03 -3.84
C ALA A 218 4.86 -6.77 -3.25
N ALA A 219 5.09 -5.76 -4.07
CA ALA A 219 5.57 -4.45 -3.63
C ALA A 219 4.78 -3.31 -4.30
N VAL A 220 4.40 -2.29 -3.51
CA VAL A 220 3.76 -1.08 -4.02
C VAL A 220 4.45 0.13 -3.45
N VAL A 221 4.85 1.06 -4.31
CA VAL A 221 5.44 2.34 -3.89
C VAL A 221 4.64 3.51 -4.47
N PHE A 222 4.37 4.51 -3.64
CA PHE A 222 3.56 5.67 -3.95
C PHE A 222 4.42 6.93 -3.87
N GLY A 223 4.36 7.78 -4.90
CA GLY A 223 5.14 9.03 -4.91
C GLY A 223 6.63 8.79 -4.69
N ASP A 224 7.17 7.76 -5.31
CA ASP A 224 8.52 7.25 -5.10
C ASP A 224 9.57 8.20 -5.69
N PRO A 225 10.41 8.87 -4.87
CA PRO A 225 11.50 9.72 -5.37
C PRO A 225 12.51 8.94 -6.22
N LEU A 226 12.62 7.64 -5.97
CA LEU A 226 13.56 6.72 -6.63
C LEU A 226 12.91 5.92 -7.77
N ARG A 227 11.78 6.39 -8.31
CA ARG A 227 11.01 5.65 -9.31
C ARG A 227 11.82 5.17 -10.52
N TYR A 228 12.90 5.87 -10.86
CA TYR A 228 13.79 5.52 -11.97
C TYR A 228 14.77 4.40 -11.63
N LEU A 229 14.95 4.08 -10.36
CA LEU A 229 15.78 2.95 -9.95
C LEU A 229 14.98 1.65 -10.01
N PRO A 230 15.63 0.53 -10.32
CA PRO A 230 15.02 -0.77 -10.20
C PRO A 230 14.62 -1.05 -8.76
N LEU A 231 13.55 -1.82 -8.60
CA LEU A 231 13.10 -2.29 -7.29
C LEU A 231 13.09 -3.82 -7.33
N ASP A 232 14.23 -4.43 -6.98
CA ASP A 232 14.45 -5.88 -7.08
C ASP A 232 14.10 -6.57 -5.74
N ILE A 233 12.83 -6.53 -5.33
CA ILE A 233 12.35 -7.12 -4.07
C ILE A 233 11.31 -8.22 -4.29
N ALA A 234 10.60 -8.17 -5.40
CA ALA A 234 9.59 -9.14 -5.82
C ALA A 234 9.74 -9.41 -7.32
N MET A 235 8.99 -10.39 -7.85
CA MET A 235 8.95 -10.63 -9.29
C MET A 235 8.48 -9.36 -10.03
N PRO A 236 9.03 -9.06 -11.24
CA PRO A 236 8.72 -7.79 -11.92
C PRO A 236 7.23 -7.51 -12.11
N GLY A 237 6.40 -8.53 -12.38
CA GLY A 237 4.95 -8.39 -12.50
C GLY A 237 4.22 -8.11 -11.18
N ASN A 238 4.90 -8.28 -10.06
CA ASN A 238 4.37 -8.11 -8.71
C ASN A 238 4.84 -6.81 -8.05
N ILE A 239 5.35 -5.87 -8.85
CA ILE A 239 5.79 -4.56 -8.38
C ILE A 239 4.94 -3.49 -9.05
N ARG A 240 4.39 -2.57 -8.26
CA ARG A 240 3.63 -1.41 -8.74
C ARG A 240 4.26 -0.12 -8.24
N LYS A 241 4.62 0.76 -9.16
CA LYS A 241 5.09 2.12 -8.86
C LYS A 241 4.01 3.12 -9.27
N LEU A 242 3.43 3.81 -8.31
CA LEU A 242 2.36 4.78 -8.53
C LEU A 242 2.92 6.20 -8.40
N CYS A 243 2.82 6.96 -9.48
CA CYS A 243 3.23 8.36 -9.52
C CYS A 243 2.15 9.18 -10.21
N ALA A 244 1.56 10.13 -9.48
CA ALA A 244 0.56 11.05 -10.02
C ALA A 244 1.22 11.97 -11.06
N ARG A 245 0.53 12.19 -12.17
CA ARG A 245 1.02 13.11 -13.19
C ARG A 245 1.03 14.54 -12.62
N GLY A 246 2.19 15.16 -12.55
CA GLY A 246 2.36 16.49 -11.97
C GLY A 246 2.87 16.49 -10.53
N ASP A 247 3.01 15.33 -9.90
CA ASP A 247 3.68 15.19 -8.61
C ASP A 247 5.16 15.58 -8.75
N PRO A 248 5.64 16.58 -7.98
CA PRO A 248 7.04 17.04 -8.07
C PRO A 248 8.05 16.04 -7.48
N VAL A 249 7.62 15.10 -6.64
CA VAL A 249 8.53 14.18 -5.94
C VAL A 249 8.91 13.01 -6.81
N CYS A 250 7.94 12.35 -7.41
CA CYS A 250 8.19 11.20 -8.29
C CYS A 250 8.10 11.56 -9.78
N GLY A 251 7.67 12.76 -10.11
CA GLY A 251 7.50 13.27 -11.48
C GLY A 251 8.33 14.51 -11.73
N ASN A 252 7.88 15.27 -12.69
CA ASN A 252 8.48 16.55 -13.10
C ASN A 252 7.47 17.70 -13.03
N GLY A 253 6.40 17.55 -12.25
CA GLY A 253 5.40 18.58 -12.04
C GLY A 253 5.76 19.55 -10.91
N GLU A 254 4.81 20.42 -10.57
CA GLU A 254 4.98 21.43 -9.52
C GLU A 254 3.83 21.42 -8.50
N ASP A 255 2.86 20.53 -8.66
CA ASP A 255 1.69 20.47 -7.80
C ASP A 255 1.88 19.46 -6.65
N ILE A 256 2.31 19.98 -5.49
CA ILE A 256 2.51 19.17 -4.29
C ILE A 256 1.20 18.56 -3.75
N SER A 257 0.03 19.07 -4.13
CA SER A 257 -1.23 18.50 -3.71
C SER A 257 -1.42 17.09 -4.27
N LEU A 258 -0.89 16.84 -5.48
CA LEU A 258 -0.89 15.53 -6.12
C LEU A 258 -0.03 14.51 -5.37
N HIS A 259 1.05 14.98 -4.73
CA HIS A 259 1.85 14.11 -3.85
C HIS A 259 1.07 13.61 -2.63
N ARG A 260 -0.03 14.26 -2.26
CA ARG A 260 -0.89 13.90 -1.11
C ARG A 260 -2.18 13.21 -1.50
N SER A 261 -2.43 12.99 -2.78
CA SER A 261 -3.67 12.39 -3.27
C SER A 261 -3.65 10.86 -3.35
N TYR A 262 -2.54 10.21 -3.02
CA TYR A 262 -2.38 8.75 -3.17
C TYR A 262 -3.35 7.89 -2.35
N GLY A 263 -4.03 8.46 -1.36
CA GLY A 263 -5.15 7.78 -0.70
C GLY A 263 -6.25 7.37 -1.67
N GLU A 264 -6.44 8.10 -2.77
CA GLU A 264 -7.46 7.85 -3.79
C GLU A 264 -7.23 6.56 -4.58
N VAL A 265 -5.97 6.13 -4.73
CA VAL A 265 -5.61 4.89 -5.44
C VAL A 265 -5.26 3.72 -4.50
N ALA A 266 -5.53 3.89 -3.21
CA ALA A 266 -5.25 2.85 -2.21
C ALA A 266 -6.06 1.56 -2.45
N GLU A 267 -7.28 1.68 -2.97
CA GLU A 267 -8.12 0.54 -3.35
C GLU A 267 -7.50 -0.25 -4.51
N GLU A 268 -7.05 0.43 -5.56
CA GLU A 268 -6.36 -0.20 -6.69
C GLU A 268 -5.09 -0.92 -6.22
N ALA A 269 -4.33 -0.28 -5.36
CA ALA A 269 -3.11 -0.86 -4.78
C ALA A 269 -3.42 -2.11 -3.95
N ALA A 270 -4.49 -2.11 -3.16
CA ALA A 270 -4.93 -3.27 -2.40
C ALA A 270 -5.33 -4.44 -3.31
N GLN A 271 -6.09 -4.17 -4.36
CA GLN A 271 -6.47 -5.17 -5.36
C GLN A 271 -5.25 -5.74 -6.08
N PHE A 272 -4.29 -4.89 -6.44
CA PHE A 272 -3.02 -5.33 -7.02
C PHE A 272 -2.25 -6.26 -6.07
N ILE A 273 -2.13 -5.90 -4.79
CA ILE A 273 -1.45 -6.73 -3.78
C ILE A 273 -2.13 -8.11 -3.69
N ILE A 274 -3.45 -8.16 -3.58
CA ILE A 274 -4.21 -9.41 -3.49
C ILE A 274 -3.97 -10.29 -4.72
N LYS A 275 -4.04 -9.69 -5.92
CA LYS A 275 -3.79 -10.40 -7.17
C LYS A 275 -2.36 -10.93 -7.25
N ALA A 276 -1.36 -10.11 -6.94
CA ALA A 276 0.05 -10.47 -7.01
C ALA A 276 0.46 -11.53 -5.97
N THR A 277 -0.24 -11.57 -4.84
CA THR A 277 -0.01 -12.57 -3.78
C THR A 277 -0.83 -13.84 -3.95
N GLU A 278 -1.76 -13.87 -4.93
CA GLU A 278 -2.65 -15.01 -5.24
C GLU A 278 -3.53 -15.43 -4.05
N ILE A 279 -3.83 -14.49 -3.13
CA ILE A 279 -4.70 -14.74 -1.98
C ILE A 279 -6.16 -14.63 -2.42
N ARG A 280 -6.98 -15.55 -1.95
CA ARG A 280 -8.42 -15.65 -2.25
C ARG A 280 -9.29 -15.49 -0.99
#